data_920fbc5535617693042b3f9d46982ea6
#
_entry.id   920fbc5535617693042b3f9d46982ea6
#
_cell.length_a   1.000
_cell.length_b   1.000
_cell.length_c   1.000
_cell.angle_alpha   90.00
_cell.angle_beta   90.00
_cell.angle_gamma   90.00
#
_symmetry.space_group_name_H-M   'P 1'
#
loop_
_entity.id
_entity.type
_entity.pdbx_description
1 polymer ?
#
loop_
_entity_poly.entity_id
_entity_poly.type
_entity_poly.pdbx_seq_one_letter_code
_entity_poly.pdbx_strand_id
1 'polypeptide(L)'
;MILFCITIMPSFGQVEDIGLMLTGGVDDAEQMLTEYLRPFANALGANINGGWYNTAKVHKLGGFDITFTASVAFVPDEHKTYDLSQLTLAALYDDNIANTIAGAKNTGPQLRYEQDIEGILVPILEYDHPSGTGVDFIPSPMINAAVGLPKGFEIMGRYMPTLKIGNTAKAGIWGVGFKHDVKQWIPVLTRIPVLHLSVMYGYTNIKVNTELTSITPDMIGATDLTTNNVSFDNQNFDVVTQGH
;
A
#
# COMPACT_ATOMS: atom_id res chain seq x y z
N MET A 1 17.32 -28.69 -1.45
CA MET A 1 16.17 -27.85 -1.83
C MET A 1 15.58 -27.33 -0.53
N ILE A 2 16.04 -26.17 -0.07
CA ILE A 2 15.61 -25.57 1.20
C ILE A 2 14.53 -24.54 0.85
N LEU A 3 13.28 -24.93 1.12
CA LEU A 3 12.13 -24.03 1.06
C LEU A 3 12.18 -23.15 2.32
N PHE A 4 12.81 -21.98 2.22
CA PHE A 4 12.79 -20.99 3.29
C PHE A 4 11.44 -20.28 3.27
N CYS A 5 10.48 -20.82 4.00
CA CYS A 5 9.19 -20.18 4.24
C CYS A 5 9.43 -19.05 5.23
N ILE A 6 9.70 -17.83 4.73
CA ILE A 6 9.76 -16.61 5.56
C ILE A 6 8.31 -16.26 5.91
N THR A 7 7.80 -16.81 6.99
CA THR A 7 6.59 -16.32 7.63
C THR A 7 6.95 -15.17 8.58
N ILE A 8 7.34 -14.01 8.01
CA ILE A 8 7.33 -12.78 8.79
C ILE A 8 5.89 -12.28 8.76
N MET A 9 5.10 -12.70 9.73
CA MET A 9 3.76 -12.20 9.97
C MET A 9 3.88 -11.05 10.97
N PRO A 10 3.84 -9.77 10.56
CA PRO A 10 3.58 -8.71 11.51
C PRO A 10 2.19 -8.96 12.11
N SER A 11 2.13 -9.05 13.43
CA SER A 11 0.87 -9.15 14.16
C SER A 11 0.23 -7.76 14.17
N PHE A 12 -0.75 -7.54 13.32
CA PHE A 12 -1.54 -6.31 13.34
C PHE A 12 -2.64 -6.46 14.39
N GLY A 13 -2.33 -6.12 15.63
CA GLY A 13 -3.33 -5.89 16.67
C GLY A 13 -4.03 -4.53 16.55
N GLN A 14 -3.91 -3.86 15.40
CA GLN A 14 -4.20 -2.42 15.24
C GLN A 14 -5.44 -2.10 14.39
N VAL A 15 -6.17 -3.10 13.93
CA VAL A 15 -7.36 -2.84 13.10
C VAL A 15 -8.47 -2.17 13.91
N GLU A 16 -8.54 -2.48 15.21
CA GLU A 16 -9.47 -1.82 16.13
C GLU A 16 -9.13 -0.33 16.28
N ASP A 17 -7.84 0.00 16.41
CA ASP A 17 -7.36 1.38 16.55
C ASP A 17 -7.62 2.21 15.28
N ILE A 18 -7.46 1.63 14.08
CA ILE A 18 -7.80 2.30 12.82
C ILE A 18 -9.30 2.57 12.72
N GLY A 19 -10.13 1.65 13.21
CA GLY A 19 -11.57 1.83 13.28
C GLY A 19 -11.98 3.04 14.12
N LEU A 20 -11.26 3.32 15.20
CA LEU A 20 -11.53 4.48 16.07
C LEU A 20 -11.31 5.82 15.32
N MET A 21 -10.36 5.91 14.40
CA MET A 21 -10.17 7.12 13.59
C MET A 21 -11.45 7.51 12.83
N LEU A 22 -12.23 6.51 12.36
CA LEU A 22 -13.46 6.76 11.63
C LEU A 22 -14.58 7.32 12.50
N THR A 23 -14.50 7.16 13.82
CA THR A 23 -15.52 7.66 14.75
C THR A 23 -15.41 9.16 14.99
N GLY A 24 -14.24 9.77 14.79
CA GLY A 24 -14.00 11.21 14.94
C GLY A 24 -14.55 12.09 13.83
N GLY A 25 -15.05 11.49 12.74
CA GLY A 25 -15.57 12.19 11.58
C GLY A 25 -14.82 11.82 10.31
N VAL A 26 -15.51 11.87 9.17
CA VAL A 26 -14.97 11.41 7.87
C VAL A 26 -13.79 12.28 7.43
N ASP A 27 -13.87 13.60 7.61
CA ASP A 27 -12.85 14.54 7.15
C ASP A 27 -11.53 14.39 7.90
N ASP A 28 -11.56 14.24 9.22
CA ASP A 28 -10.37 14.00 10.04
C ASP A 28 -9.80 12.61 9.76
N ALA A 29 -10.67 11.61 9.66
CA ALA A 29 -10.29 10.24 9.39
C ALA A 29 -9.57 10.11 8.03
N GLU A 30 -10.06 10.75 6.97
CA GLU A 30 -9.45 10.72 5.65
C GLU A 30 -8.03 11.31 5.68
N GLN A 31 -7.86 12.46 6.33
CA GLN A 31 -6.56 13.11 6.46
C GLN A 31 -5.58 12.23 7.24
N MET A 32 -5.97 11.76 8.41
CA MET A 32 -5.11 10.94 9.27
C MET A 32 -4.78 9.59 8.65
N LEU A 33 -5.74 8.88 8.06
CA LEU A 33 -5.51 7.60 7.39
C LEU A 33 -4.61 7.75 6.17
N THR A 34 -4.74 8.85 5.43
CA THR A 34 -3.88 9.13 4.29
C THR A 34 -2.42 9.24 4.73
N GLU A 35 -2.13 10.01 5.76
CA GLU A 35 -0.76 10.15 6.28
C GLU A 35 -0.26 8.86 6.93
N TYR A 36 -1.11 8.20 7.72
CA TYR A 36 -0.78 6.94 8.39
C TYR A 36 -0.36 5.85 7.40
N LEU A 37 -1.09 5.70 6.27
CA LEU A 37 -0.85 4.67 5.27
C LEU A 37 0.12 5.08 4.16
N ARG A 38 0.41 6.37 3.99
CA ARG A 38 1.24 6.91 2.90
C ARG A 38 2.59 6.20 2.73
N PRO A 39 3.39 5.95 3.79
CA PRO A 39 4.69 5.29 3.61
C PRO A 39 4.57 3.88 3.05
N PHE A 40 3.52 3.16 3.47
CA PHE A 40 3.24 1.83 3.00
C PHE A 40 2.83 1.83 1.52
N ALA A 41 1.95 2.76 1.13
CA ALA A 41 1.52 2.92 -0.25
C ALA A 41 2.70 3.29 -1.17
N ASN A 42 3.57 4.20 -0.72
CA ASN A 42 4.77 4.61 -1.46
C ASN A 42 5.76 3.44 -1.63
N ALA A 43 6.02 2.68 -0.56
CA ALA A 43 6.92 1.53 -0.60
C ALA A 43 6.37 0.41 -1.50
N LEU A 44 5.06 0.15 -1.45
CA LEU A 44 4.40 -0.78 -2.35
C LEU A 44 4.49 -0.30 -3.80
N GLY A 45 4.24 0.99 -4.06
CA GLY A 45 4.38 1.62 -5.38
C GLY A 45 5.79 1.48 -5.94
N ALA A 46 6.82 1.70 -5.12
CA ALA A 46 8.23 1.51 -5.51
C ALA A 46 8.51 0.05 -5.91
N ASN A 47 8.03 -0.92 -5.14
CA ASN A 47 8.17 -2.34 -5.46
C ASN A 47 7.46 -2.72 -6.77
N ILE A 48 6.30 -2.15 -7.04
CA ILE A 48 5.50 -2.45 -8.24
C ILE A 48 6.14 -1.87 -9.49
N ASN A 49 6.76 -0.71 -9.41
CA ASN A 49 7.47 -0.10 -10.53
C ASN A 49 8.75 -0.86 -10.91
N GLY A 50 9.36 -1.55 -9.95
CA GLY A 50 10.52 -2.40 -10.19
C GLY A 50 10.18 -3.77 -10.81
N GLY A 51 11.22 -4.46 -11.26
CA GLY A 51 11.16 -5.89 -11.60
C GLY A 51 10.39 -6.26 -12.88
N TRP A 52 10.02 -5.30 -13.73
CA TRP A 52 9.36 -5.60 -14.99
C TRP A 52 10.29 -6.25 -16.01
N TYR A 53 11.56 -5.91 -16.01
CA TYR A 53 12.54 -6.41 -16.97
C TYR A 53 13.94 -6.51 -16.36
N ASN A 54 14.72 -7.46 -16.85
CA ASN A 54 16.11 -7.65 -16.45
C ASN A 54 17.08 -7.13 -17.51
N THR A 55 16.60 -6.95 -18.74
CA THR A 55 17.43 -6.52 -19.88
C THR A 55 16.59 -5.74 -20.90
N ALA A 56 17.23 -4.79 -21.57
CA ALA A 56 16.65 -4.10 -22.71
C ALA A 56 16.54 -4.99 -23.97
N LYS A 57 17.23 -6.14 -23.99
CA LYS A 57 17.14 -7.07 -25.10
C LYS A 57 15.76 -7.74 -25.14
N VAL A 58 15.09 -7.65 -26.28
CA VAL A 58 13.82 -8.32 -26.56
C VAL A 58 14.09 -9.77 -26.96
N HIS A 59 13.26 -10.71 -26.54
CA HIS A 59 13.35 -12.09 -26.93
C HIS A 59 13.10 -12.26 -28.43
N LYS A 60 13.79 -13.25 -29.04
CA LYS A 60 13.50 -13.65 -30.42
C LYS A 60 12.09 -14.25 -30.48
N LEU A 61 11.52 -14.32 -31.68
CA LEU A 61 10.22 -14.95 -31.91
C LEU A 61 10.14 -16.34 -31.25
N GLY A 62 9.15 -16.54 -30.41
CA GLY A 62 8.92 -17.77 -29.64
C GLY A 62 9.89 -17.99 -28.47
N GLY A 63 10.90 -17.12 -28.30
CA GLY A 63 11.71 -17.12 -27.06
C GLY A 63 10.89 -16.65 -25.87
N PHE A 64 11.12 -17.25 -24.71
CA PHE A 64 10.41 -16.88 -23.50
C PHE A 64 11.34 -16.91 -22.30
N ASP A 65 10.95 -16.21 -21.24
CA ASP A 65 11.53 -16.37 -19.90
C ASP A 65 10.44 -16.44 -18.84
N ILE A 66 10.83 -16.99 -17.67
CA ILE A 66 10.06 -16.92 -16.43
C ILE A 66 11.03 -16.50 -15.34
N THR A 67 10.76 -15.36 -14.72
CA THR A 67 11.62 -14.77 -13.69
C THR A 67 10.88 -14.69 -12.37
N PHE A 68 11.52 -15.16 -11.29
CA PHE A 68 11.07 -14.94 -9.92
C PHE A 68 11.80 -13.72 -9.38
N THR A 69 11.06 -12.70 -9.01
CA THR A 69 11.59 -11.46 -8.45
C THR A 69 11.18 -11.35 -6.99
N ALA A 70 12.14 -11.08 -6.11
CA ALA A 70 11.87 -10.71 -4.73
C ALA A 70 12.35 -9.28 -4.52
N SER A 71 11.43 -8.34 -4.49
CA SER A 71 11.71 -6.93 -4.19
C SER A 71 11.43 -6.65 -2.73
N VAL A 72 12.21 -5.76 -2.14
CA VAL A 72 11.97 -5.25 -0.78
C VAL A 72 12.13 -3.74 -0.83
N ALA A 73 11.09 -3.01 -0.46
CA ALA A 73 11.16 -1.56 -0.26
C ALA A 73 11.27 -1.26 1.23
N PHE A 74 12.17 -0.35 1.59
CA PHE A 74 12.32 0.14 2.95
C PHE A 74 11.68 1.52 3.08
N VAL A 75 11.02 1.76 4.21
CA VAL A 75 10.47 3.06 4.56
C VAL A 75 11.57 3.88 5.24
N PRO A 76 11.94 5.05 4.72
CA PRO A 76 12.89 5.95 5.37
C PRO A 76 12.41 6.39 6.76
N ASP A 77 13.35 6.69 7.66
CA ASP A 77 13.03 7.08 9.04
C ASP A 77 12.15 8.33 9.10
N GLU A 78 12.33 9.28 8.18
CA GLU A 78 11.55 10.51 8.06
C GLU A 78 10.07 10.28 7.72
N HIS A 79 9.70 9.08 7.25
CA HIS A 79 8.33 8.69 6.94
C HIS A 79 7.71 7.76 7.98
N LYS A 80 8.38 7.51 9.10
CA LYS A 80 7.86 6.68 10.20
C LYS A 80 6.90 7.43 11.11
N THR A 81 6.94 8.77 11.06
CA THR A 81 6.04 9.66 11.80
C THR A 81 5.51 10.75 10.87
N TYR A 82 4.47 11.44 11.30
CA TYR A 82 3.95 12.63 10.63
C TYR A 82 3.44 13.65 11.65
N ASP A 83 3.32 14.91 11.24
CA ASP A 83 2.95 16.02 12.09
C ASP A 83 1.46 16.35 11.93
N LEU A 84 0.66 16.13 12.98
CA LEU A 84 -0.78 16.43 13.02
C LEU A 84 -1.07 17.91 12.78
N SER A 85 -0.14 18.81 13.14
CA SER A 85 -0.33 20.25 12.93
C SER A 85 -0.34 20.69 11.46
N GLN A 86 0.08 19.80 10.56
CA GLN A 86 0.01 20.01 9.10
C GLN A 86 -1.38 19.64 8.53
N LEU A 87 -2.24 19.04 9.34
CA LEU A 87 -3.59 18.65 8.98
C LEU A 87 -4.59 19.70 9.49
N THR A 88 -5.77 19.70 8.88
CA THR A 88 -6.87 20.54 9.36
C THR A 88 -7.87 19.65 10.10
N LEU A 89 -7.57 19.36 11.36
CA LEU A 89 -8.36 18.48 12.20
C LEU A 89 -9.34 19.26 13.08
N ALA A 90 -10.53 18.69 13.28
CA ALA A 90 -11.47 19.14 14.30
C ALA A 90 -11.07 18.62 15.69
N ALA A 91 -10.29 17.54 15.75
CA ALA A 91 -9.76 16.99 17.00
C ALA A 91 -8.74 17.92 17.64
N LEU A 92 -8.78 18.01 18.98
CA LEU A 92 -7.67 18.48 19.80
C LEU A 92 -6.72 17.31 20.07
N TYR A 93 -5.42 17.57 20.20
CA TYR A 93 -4.40 16.55 20.46
C TYR A 93 -3.35 17.07 21.44
N ASP A 94 -2.75 16.16 22.20
CA ASP A 94 -1.78 16.48 23.26
C ASP A 94 -0.33 16.53 22.74
N ASP A 95 -0.02 15.87 21.60
CA ASP A 95 1.27 15.91 20.90
C ASP A 95 1.03 16.03 19.39
N ASN A 96 1.93 16.72 18.71
CA ASN A 96 1.86 16.90 17.27
C ASN A 96 2.35 15.70 16.46
N ILE A 97 3.21 14.86 17.04
CA ILE A 97 3.89 13.81 16.30
C ILE A 97 3.16 12.48 16.45
N ALA A 98 2.58 12.03 15.38
CA ALA A 98 1.89 10.74 15.29
C ALA A 98 2.70 9.70 14.52
N ASN A 99 2.55 8.42 14.87
CA ASN A 99 3.18 7.34 14.14
C ASN A 99 2.47 7.07 12.80
N THR A 100 3.24 6.73 11.78
CA THR A 100 2.68 6.08 10.59
C THR A 100 2.59 4.57 10.82
N ILE A 101 1.99 3.84 9.90
CA ILE A 101 1.94 2.36 9.95
C ILE A 101 3.34 1.72 10.02
N ALA A 102 4.37 2.36 9.46
CA ALA A 102 5.75 1.92 9.54
C ALA A 102 6.49 2.41 10.79
N GLY A 103 5.83 3.21 11.63
CA GLY A 103 6.37 3.79 12.86
C GLY A 103 6.55 2.80 13.99
N ALA A 104 6.92 3.33 15.15
CA ALA A 104 7.14 2.55 16.37
C ALA A 104 5.84 1.97 16.95
N LYS A 105 5.98 0.89 17.75
CA LYS A 105 4.86 0.24 18.44
C LYS A 105 4.51 0.92 19.77
N ASN A 106 4.59 2.21 19.84
CA ASN A 106 4.18 2.99 21.01
C ASN A 106 2.86 3.69 20.70
N THR A 107 2.08 3.93 21.75
CA THR A 107 0.86 4.71 21.68
C THR A 107 1.16 6.08 21.10
N GLY A 108 0.33 6.53 20.18
CA GLY A 108 0.41 7.88 19.60
C GLY A 108 -0.24 8.93 20.49
N PRO A 109 -0.38 10.17 19.97
CA PRO A 109 -1.06 11.24 20.69
C PRO A 109 -2.51 10.91 21.00
N GLN A 110 -3.01 11.43 22.10
CA GLN A 110 -4.43 11.36 22.44
C GLN A 110 -5.19 12.42 21.64
N LEU A 111 -6.23 11.97 20.92
CA LEU A 111 -7.15 12.83 20.20
C LEU A 111 -8.45 12.98 21.01
N ARG A 112 -8.97 14.22 21.04
CA ARG A 112 -10.17 14.56 21.77
C ARG A 112 -11.08 15.43 20.90
N TYR A 113 -12.33 15.06 20.83
CA TYR A 113 -13.40 15.84 20.19
C TYR A 113 -14.29 16.43 21.24
N GLU A 114 -14.56 17.72 21.12
CA GLU A 114 -15.39 18.48 22.07
C GLU A 114 -16.62 19.04 21.35
N GLN A 115 -17.73 19.09 22.04
CA GLN A 115 -18.95 19.75 21.59
C GLN A 115 -19.32 20.86 22.54
N ASP A 116 -19.67 22.03 21.98
CA ASP A 116 -20.23 23.12 22.76
C ASP A 116 -21.70 22.83 23.10
N ILE A 117 -21.97 22.66 24.39
CA ILE A 117 -23.32 22.49 24.93
C ILE A 117 -23.59 23.69 25.86
N GLU A 118 -24.41 24.63 25.41
CA GLU A 118 -24.79 25.83 26.16
C GLU A 118 -23.58 26.68 26.65
N GLY A 119 -22.51 26.76 25.85
CA GLY A 119 -21.29 27.50 26.18
C GLY A 119 -20.29 26.72 27.03
N ILE A 120 -20.50 25.43 27.24
CA ILE A 120 -19.58 24.52 27.92
C ILE A 120 -19.05 23.52 26.92
N LEU A 121 -17.72 23.46 26.77
CA LEU A 121 -17.05 22.45 25.94
C LEU A 121 -17.05 21.11 26.68
N VAL A 122 -17.74 20.13 26.13
CA VAL A 122 -17.84 18.77 26.70
C VAL A 122 -17.13 17.79 25.77
N PRO A 123 -16.18 17.01 26.30
CA PRO A 123 -15.56 15.96 25.49
C PRO A 123 -16.60 14.88 25.15
N ILE A 124 -16.76 14.60 23.86
CA ILE A 124 -17.72 13.63 23.34
C ILE A 124 -17.03 12.34 22.85
N LEU A 125 -15.73 12.42 22.53
CA LEU A 125 -14.94 11.29 22.07
C LEU A 125 -13.46 11.52 22.40
N GLU A 126 -12.83 10.50 22.96
CA GLU A 126 -11.39 10.48 23.22
C GLU A 126 -10.83 9.12 22.80
N TYR A 127 -9.71 9.12 22.08
CA TYR A 127 -8.98 7.90 21.73
C TYR A 127 -7.51 8.22 21.44
N ASP A 128 -6.68 7.20 21.58
CA ASP A 128 -5.26 7.31 21.25
C ASP A 128 -5.06 7.06 19.74
N HIS A 129 -4.20 7.86 19.11
CA HIS A 129 -3.79 7.64 17.74
C HIS A 129 -3.14 6.25 17.58
N PRO A 130 -3.44 5.49 16.52
CA PRO A 130 -2.88 4.16 16.31
C PRO A 130 -1.36 4.15 16.35
N SER A 131 -0.80 3.13 16.99
CA SER A 131 0.63 2.87 16.98
C SER A 131 1.12 2.40 15.62
N GLY A 132 2.42 2.52 15.34
CA GLY A 132 3.04 1.89 14.17
C GLY A 132 3.20 0.38 14.35
N THR A 133 3.46 -0.35 13.26
CA THR A 133 3.71 -1.80 13.29
C THR A 133 5.11 -2.17 13.73
N GLY A 134 6.04 -1.21 13.77
CA GLY A 134 7.47 -1.45 13.94
C GLY A 134 8.11 -2.18 12.75
N VAL A 135 7.39 -2.29 11.63
CA VAL A 135 7.90 -2.90 10.39
C VAL A 135 8.05 -1.81 9.35
N ASP A 136 9.28 -1.58 8.94
CA ASP A 136 9.67 -0.52 8.02
C ASP A 136 10.08 -1.02 6.63
N PHE A 137 9.70 -2.24 6.30
CA PHE A 137 9.96 -2.82 4.98
C PHE A 137 8.78 -3.61 4.44
N ILE A 138 8.64 -3.63 3.10
CA ILE A 138 7.59 -4.35 2.40
C ILE A 138 8.22 -5.31 1.40
N PRO A 139 8.13 -6.63 1.63
CA PRO A 139 8.54 -7.62 0.65
C PRO A 139 7.45 -7.79 -0.42
N SER A 140 7.86 -7.92 -1.67
CA SER A 140 6.95 -8.13 -2.80
C SER A 140 7.52 -9.22 -3.73
N PRO A 141 7.27 -10.49 -3.42
CA PRO A 141 7.65 -11.59 -4.30
C PRO A 141 6.73 -11.63 -5.52
N MET A 142 7.31 -11.63 -6.72
CA MET A 142 6.56 -11.61 -7.98
C MET A 142 7.09 -12.69 -8.94
N ILE A 143 6.20 -13.19 -9.77
CA ILE A 143 6.51 -14.05 -10.91
C ILE A 143 6.26 -13.21 -12.15
N ASN A 144 7.27 -13.12 -13.02
CA ASN A 144 7.17 -12.45 -14.30
C ASN A 144 7.39 -13.50 -15.41
N ALA A 145 6.64 -13.37 -16.49
CA ALA A 145 6.83 -14.17 -17.69
C ALA A 145 6.85 -13.24 -18.92
N ALA A 146 7.70 -13.55 -19.88
CA ALA A 146 7.80 -12.80 -21.12
C ALA A 146 7.87 -13.72 -22.31
N VAL A 147 7.31 -13.29 -23.45
CA VAL A 147 7.33 -14.03 -24.72
C VAL A 147 7.64 -13.07 -25.86
N GLY A 148 8.66 -13.42 -26.64
CA GLY A 148 9.05 -12.69 -27.85
C GLY A 148 8.09 -12.91 -29.01
N LEU A 149 7.70 -11.82 -29.65
CA LEU A 149 6.82 -11.75 -30.81
C LEU A 149 7.59 -11.32 -32.06
N PRO A 150 6.95 -11.38 -33.24
CA PRO A 150 7.57 -10.91 -34.50
C PRO A 150 7.96 -9.43 -34.41
N LYS A 151 8.94 -9.01 -35.23
CA LYS A 151 9.36 -7.60 -35.35
C LYS A 151 9.93 -6.95 -34.12
N GLY A 152 10.52 -7.74 -33.19
CA GLY A 152 11.12 -7.18 -31.96
C GLY A 152 10.11 -6.68 -30.94
N PHE A 153 8.94 -7.27 -30.91
CA PHE A 153 7.97 -7.08 -29.84
C PHE A 153 8.08 -8.19 -28.79
N GLU A 154 7.66 -7.87 -27.58
CA GLU A 154 7.60 -8.80 -26.46
C GLU A 154 6.39 -8.47 -25.58
N ILE A 155 5.60 -9.47 -25.28
CA ILE A 155 4.53 -9.39 -24.30
C ILE A 155 5.05 -9.93 -22.98
N MET A 156 4.65 -9.27 -21.89
CA MET A 156 5.08 -9.59 -20.54
C MET A 156 3.87 -9.67 -19.63
N GLY A 157 3.93 -10.58 -18.68
CA GLY A 157 2.95 -10.71 -17.61
C GLY A 157 3.64 -10.75 -16.27
N ARG A 158 3.02 -10.16 -15.24
CA ARG A 158 3.48 -10.29 -13.85
C ARG A 158 2.34 -10.72 -12.95
N TYR A 159 2.70 -11.43 -11.91
CA TYR A 159 1.75 -11.91 -10.92
C TYR A 159 2.41 -12.01 -9.55
N MET A 160 1.75 -11.43 -8.55
CA MET A 160 2.02 -11.68 -7.14
C MET A 160 0.79 -12.36 -6.57
N PRO A 161 0.91 -13.58 -6.01
CA PRO A 161 -0.20 -14.23 -5.35
C PRO A 161 -0.72 -13.36 -4.22
N THR A 162 -1.99 -13.51 -3.89
CA THR A 162 -2.57 -12.78 -2.77
C THR A 162 -1.85 -13.16 -1.48
N LEU A 163 -1.13 -12.20 -0.92
CA LEU A 163 -0.45 -12.33 0.35
C LEU A 163 -1.36 -11.77 1.45
N LYS A 164 -1.40 -12.47 2.57
CA LYS A 164 -2.00 -11.94 3.79
C LYS A 164 -1.04 -10.93 4.39
N ILE A 165 -1.55 -9.73 4.66
CA ILE A 165 -0.83 -8.67 5.36
C ILE A 165 -1.49 -8.56 6.73
N GLY A 166 -0.86 -9.18 7.73
CA GLY A 166 -1.48 -9.34 9.05
C GLY A 166 -2.69 -10.29 9.02
N ASN A 167 -3.62 -10.07 9.93
CA ASN A 167 -4.80 -10.91 10.06
C ASN A 167 -5.98 -10.45 9.20
N THR A 168 -5.96 -9.21 8.71
CA THR A 168 -7.15 -8.53 8.20
C THR A 168 -7.03 -8.09 6.75
N ALA A 169 -5.83 -7.83 6.26
CA ALA A 169 -5.62 -7.36 4.89
C ALA A 169 -5.05 -8.45 3.98
N LYS A 170 -5.47 -8.44 2.72
CA LYS A 170 -4.97 -9.31 1.66
C LYS A 170 -4.61 -8.44 0.47
N ALA A 171 -3.40 -8.55 -0.06
CA ALA A 171 -2.97 -7.83 -1.24
C ALA A 171 -2.51 -8.79 -2.32
N GLY A 172 -2.96 -8.57 -3.54
CA GLY A 172 -2.55 -9.31 -4.73
C GLY A 172 -2.29 -8.36 -5.89
N ILE A 173 -1.41 -8.74 -6.80
CA ILE A 173 -1.02 -7.93 -7.95
C ILE A 173 -1.04 -8.79 -9.20
N TRP A 174 -1.56 -8.23 -10.26
CA TRP A 174 -1.33 -8.75 -11.61
C TRP A 174 -1.04 -7.60 -12.57
N GLY A 175 -0.31 -7.86 -13.62
CA GLY A 175 0.00 -6.84 -14.61
C GLY A 175 0.33 -7.44 -15.96
N VAL A 176 0.20 -6.63 -16.98
CA VAL A 176 0.59 -6.93 -18.35
C VAL A 176 1.50 -5.84 -18.87
N GLY A 177 2.50 -6.21 -19.64
CA GLY A 177 3.48 -5.28 -20.21
C GLY A 177 3.75 -5.59 -21.66
N PHE A 178 4.27 -4.59 -22.32
CA PHE A 178 4.63 -4.66 -23.72
C PHE A 178 5.98 -3.96 -23.90
N LYS A 179 6.93 -4.64 -24.55
CA LYS A 179 8.27 -4.11 -24.83
C LYS A 179 8.55 -4.20 -26.31
N HIS A 180 9.22 -3.20 -26.86
CA HIS A 180 9.58 -3.12 -28.27
C HIS A 180 11.02 -2.70 -28.45
N ASP A 181 11.77 -3.46 -29.28
CA ASP A 181 13.13 -3.11 -29.68
C ASP A 181 13.09 -1.95 -30.68
N VAL A 182 13.40 -0.74 -30.19
CA VAL A 182 13.46 0.46 -31.02
C VAL A 182 14.81 0.64 -31.70
N LYS A 183 15.85 -0.09 -31.28
CA LYS A 183 17.17 -0.07 -31.92
C LYS A 183 17.10 -0.41 -33.43
N GLN A 184 16.23 -1.33 -33.80
CA GLN A 184 16.06 -1.76 -35.18
C GLN A 184 15.66 -0.64 -36.16
N TRP A 185 15.08 0.46 -35.64
CA TRP A 185 14.65 1.61 -36.43
C TRP A 185 15.71 2.69 -36.56
N ILE A 186 16.85 2.57 -35.84
CA ILE A 186 17.92 3.57 -35.82
C ILE A 186 19.16 2.96 -36.50
N PRO A 187 19.43 3.28 -37.78
CA PRO A 187 20.48 2.60 -38.56
C PRO A 187 21.89 2.71 -37.98
N VAL A 188 22.20 3.79 -37.27
CA VAL A 188 23.49 3.99 -36.59
C VAL A 188 23.64 3.03 -35.40
N LEU A 189 22.59 2.82 -34.64
CA LEU A 189 22.61 1.95 -33.46
C LEU A 189 22.62 0.47 -33.81
N THR A 190 22.06 0.08 -34.96
CA THR A 190 22.08 -1.32 -35.42
C THR A 190 23.49 -1.85 -35.60
N ARG A 191 24.47 -0.97 -35.87
CA ARG A 191 25.88 -1.33 -36.08
C ARG A 191 26.63 -1.61 -34.77
N ILE A 192 26.03 -1.31 -33.59
CA ILE A 192 26.67 -1.53 -32.31
C ILE A 192 26.07 -2.78 -31.66
N PRO A 193 26.76 -3.96 -31.76
CA PRO A 193 26.14 -5.22 -31.37
C PRO A 193 25.80 -5.34 -29.87
N VAL A 194 26.57 -4.69 -29.02
CA VAL A 194 26.44 -4.77 -27.55
C VAL A 194 25.35 -3.83 -26.98
N LEU A 195 24.88 -2.85 -27.77
CA LEU A 195 23.85 -1.92 -27.36
C LEU A 195 22.47 -2.49 -27.64
N HIS A 196 21.61 -2.50 -26.67
CA HIS A 196 20.18 -2.78 -26.79
C HIS A 196 19.37 -1.58 -26.34
N LEU A 197 18.37 -1.19 -27.12
CA LEU A 197 17.49 -0.08 -26.83
C LEU A 197 16.04 -0.52 -27.06
N SER A 198 15.24 -0.49 -26.01
CA SER A 198 13.83 -0.84 -26.08
C SER A 198 12.98 0.16 -25.31
N VAL A 199 11.73 0.32 -25.72
CA VAL A 199 10.69 1.05 -25.00
C VAL A 199 9.73 0.03 -24.42
N MET A 200 9.28 0.27 -23.18
CA MET A 200 8.36 -0.61 -22.49
C MET A 200 7.18 0.20 -21.94
N TYR A 201 6.01 -0.39 -22.00
CA TYR A 201 4.82 0.06 -21.32
C TYR A 201 4.26 -1.10 -20.49
N GLY A 202 3.88 -0.81 -19.24
CA GLY A 202 3.31 -1.81 -18.34
C GLY A 202 2.09 -1.27 -17.61
N TYR A 203 1.08 -2.12 -17.46
CA TYR A 203 -0.09 -1.87 -16.64
C TYR A 203 -0.08 -2.84 -15.46
N THR A 204 -0.30 -2.33 -14.26
CA THR A 204 -0.38 -3.14 -13.03
C THR A 204 -1.68 -2.82 -12.30
N ASN A 205 -2.41 -3.85 -11.94
CA ASN A 205 -3.58 -3.77 -11.08
C ASN A 205 -3.24 -4.34 -9.70
N ILE A 206 -3.59 -3.60 -8.67
CA ILE A 206 -3.42 -3.98 -7.27
C ILE A 206 -4.80 -4.19 -6.68
N LYS A 207 -4.99 -5.35 -6.04
CA LYS A 207 -6.20 -5.62 -5.26
C LYS A 207 -5.81 -5.70 -3.79
N VAL A 208 -6.38 -4.82 -2.99
CA VAL A 208 -6.26 -4.84 -1.53
C VAL A 208 -7.65 -5.09 -0.96
N ASN A 209 -7.80 -6.17 -0.24
CA ASN A 209 -9.03 -6.49 0.49
C ASN A 209 -8.73 -6.34 1.98
N THR A 210 -9.49 -5.53 2.67
CA THR A 210 -9.40 -5.33 4.11
C THR A 210 -10.72 -5.73 4.74
N GLU A 211 -10.68 -6.65 5.70
CA GLU A 211 -11.83 -7.00 6.52
C GLU A 211 -11.81 -6.06 7.73
N LEU A 212 -12.57 -4.97 7.69
CA LEU A 212 -12.74 -4.09 8.84
C LEU A 212 -13.72 -4.77 9.81
N THR A 213 -13.30 -4.92 11.06
CA THR A 213 -14.20 -5.39 12.11
C THR A 213 -15.28 -4.32 12.32
N SER A 214 -16.54 -4.75 12.37
CA SER A 214 -17.65 -3.83 12.67
C SER A 214 -17.42 -3.19 14.03
N ILE A 215 -17.46 -1.87 14.08
CA ILE A 215 -17.40 -1.10 15.34
C ILE A 215 -18.68 -1.40 16.10
N THR A 216 -18.57 -2.03 17.29
CA THR A 216 -19.72 -2.26 18.16
C THR A 216 -19.96 -1.03 19.03
N PRO A 217 -21.22 -0.71 19.41
CA PRO A 217 -21.52 0.41 20.29
C PRO A 217 -20.72 0.41 21.61
N ASP A 218 -20.36 -0.76 22.11
CA ASP A 218 -19.55 -0.92 23.32
C ASP A 218 -18.13 -0.35 23.18
N MET A 219 -17.58 -0.29 21.95
CA MET A 219 -16.23 0.24 21.70
C MET A 219 -16.18 1.77 21.73
N ILE A 220 -17.31 2.44 21.57
CA ILE A 220 -17.42 3.91 21.58
C ILE A 220 -18.06 4.45 22.87
N GLY A 221 -18.27 3.61 23.90
CA GLY A 221 -18.85 4.00 25.18
C GLY A 221 -20.32 4.48 25.09
N ALA A 222 -20.99 4.25 23.97
CA ALA A 222 -22.37 4.65 23.75
C ALA A 222 -23.32 3.57 24.30
N THR A 223 -23.71 3.74 25.56
CA THR A 223 -24.57 2.78 26.29
C THR A 223 -26.05 2.86 25.92
N ASP A 224 -26.48 3.73 25.01
CA ASP A 224 -27.92 3.95 24.76
C ASP A 224 -28.28 4.37 23.31
N LEU A 225 -27.73 3.71 22.31
CA LEU A 225 -28.21 3.86 20.94
C LEU A 225 -28.76 2.52 20.44
N THR A 226 -30.09 2.52 20.23
CA THR A 226 -30.83 1.44 19.56
C THR A 226 -30.11 0.99 18.32
N THR A 227 -29.72 -0.25 18.32
CA THR A 227 -28.99 -1.04 17.33
C THR A 227 -29.43 -0.75 15.88
N ASN A 228 -28.70 0.11 15.18
CA ASN A 228 -28.59 0.01 13.74
C ASN A 228 -27.19 -0.53 13.45
N ASN A 229 -27.10 -1.82 13.18
CA ASN A 229 -25.87 -2.47 12.71
C ASN A 229 -25.44 -1.79 11.41
N VAL A 230 -24.44 -0.94 11.47
CA VAL A 230 -23.75 -0.46 10.28
C VAL A 230 -22.75 -1.56 9.91
N SER A 231 -23.17 -2.43 9.01
CA SER A 231 -22.30 -3.45 8.42
C SER A 231 -21.54 -2.80 7.27
N PHE A 232 -20.25 -2.67 7.39
CA PHE A 232 -19.37 -2.35 6.25
C PHE A 232 -19.03 -3.64 5.52
N ASP A 233 -19.92 -4.07 4.62
CA ASP A 233 -19.62 -5.19 3.73
C ASP A 233 -18.52 -4.80 2.75
N ASN A 234 -17.42 -5.55 2.81
CA ASN A 234 -16.34 -5.66 1.81
C ASN A 234 -16.12 -4.43 0.93
N GLN A 235 -15.38 -3.45 1.40
CA GLN A 235 -14.88 -2.35 0.60
C GLN A 235 -13.71 -2.85 -0.27
N ASN A 236 -13.96 -3.03 -1.57
CA ASN A 236 -12.91 -3.29 -2.55
C ASN A 236 -12.31 -1.96 -2.99
N PHE A 237 -11.06 -1.70 -2.64
CA PHE A 237 -10.32 -0.56 -3.18
C PHE A 237 -9.52 -1.01 -4.39
N ASP A 238 -9.94 -0.60 -5.58
CA ASP A 238 -9.16 -0.77 -6.80
C ASP A 238 -8.22 0.43 -6.97
N VAL A 239 -6.95 0.25 -6.65
CA VAL A 239 -5.92 1.26 -6.90
C VAL A 239 -5.33 1.02 -8.28
N VAL A 240 -5.67 1.86 -9.24
CA VAL A 240 -5.08 1.84 -10.58
C VAL A 240 -3.91 2.81 -10.60
N THR A 241 -2.67 2.29 -10.61
CA THR A 241 -1.48 3.11 -10.82
C THR A 241 -1.10 3.11 -12.29
N GLN A 242 -1.20 4.26 -12.94
CA GLN A 242 -0.60 4.47 -14.26
C GLN A 242 0.82 5.02 -14.05
N GLY A 243 1.82 4.18 -14.29
CA GLY A 243 3.22 4.62 -14.36
C GLY A 243 3.49 5.23 -15.74
N HIS A 244 3.93 6.48 -15.79
CA HIS A 244 4.47 7.16 -16.98
C HIS A 244 5.96 6.91 -17.09
#